data_ba93683f23539e0e427b664123aa2d06
#
_entry.id   ba93683f23539e0e427b664123aa2d06
#
_cell.length_a   1.000
_cell.length_b   1.000
_cell.length_c   1.000
_cell.angle_alpha   90.00
_cell.angle_beta   90.00
_cell.angle_gamma   90.00
#
_symmetry.space_group_name_H-M   'P 1'
#
loop_
_entity.id
_entity.type
_entity.pdbx_description
1 polymer ?
#
loop_
_entity_poly.entity_id
_entity_poly.type
_entity_poly.pdbx_seq_one_letter_code
_entity_poly.pdbx_strand_id
1 'polypeptide(L)'
;MTVTSLVDFGHFSPITEVCMWFKNLQLYRFTRPFEHSADALEKMLETVLFTPCGSQDMSKFGWVSPLGKGTQALVHEAAGQLLLCARKEEKMLPSSVVKEMLDEKVETLEAEQGRGLKKKEKEALKEEILMTLLPRAFTRHSQTFLWLNPADGYIAVDAGSAKKADDVLALLRKSIGSLPVVPVALKNPPEITMTEWLN
;
A
#
# COMPACT_ATOMS: atom_id res chain seq x y z
N MET A 1 55.31 13.16 33.26
CA MET A 1 54.98 13.90 32.00
C MET A 1 53.97 13.08 31.24
N THR A 2 52.71 13.43 31.42
CA THR A 2 51.57 12.69 30.88
C THR A 2 50.95 13.56 29.78
N VAL A 3 51.05 13.10 28.55
CA VAL A 3 50.42 13.78 27.41
C VAL A 3 49.10 13.08 27.14
N THR A 4 48.00 13.71 27.57
CA THR A 4 46.67 13.28 27.27
C THR A 4 46.28 13.96 25.95
N SER A 5 46.23 13.22 24.85
CA SER A 5 45.65 13.68 23.61
C SER A 5 44.14 13.53 23.69
N LEU A 6 43.43 14.65 23.80
CA LEU A 6 41.99 14.72 23.55
C LEU A 6 41.71 14.41 22.06
N VAL A 7 41.08 13.31 21.80
CA VAL A 7 40.49 13.01 20.51
C VAL A 7 39.16 13.78 20.49
N ASP A 8 39.12 14.82 19.65
CA ASP A 8 37.97 15.64 19.38
C ASP A 8 36.94 14.75 18.60
N PHE A 9 35.91 14.26 19.30
CA PHE A 9 34.77 13.61 18.67
C PHE A 9 33.93 14.70 18.03
N GLY A 10 34.24 14.99 16.74
CA GLY A 10 33.43 15.86 15.90
C GLY A 10 31.96 15.48 16.01
N HIS A 11 31.15 16.51 16.01
CA HIS A 11 29.69 16.52 16.01
C HIS A 11 29.11 15.41 15.14
N PHE A 12 28.79 14.29 15.75
CA PHE A 12 27.94 13.28 15.18
C PHE A 12 26.50 13.82 15.30
N SER A 13 26.00 14.48 14.25
CA SER A 13 24.57 14.64 14.08
C SER A 13 23.94 13.25 14.21
N PRO A 14 22.92 13.06 15.05
CA PRO A 14 22.21 11.80 15.06
C PRO A 14 21.53 11.66 13.71
N ILE A 15 22.19 10.96 12.78
CA ILE A 15 21.50 10.37 11.64
C ILE A 15 20.50 9.45 12.32
N THR A 16 19.25 9.88 12.36
CA THR A 16 18.14 9.01 12.74
C THR A 16 18.12 7.93 11.65
N GLU A 17 18.87 6.86 11.86
CA GLU A 17 18.75 5.66 11.04
C GLU A 17 17.29 5.26 11.13
N VAL A 18 16.54 5.60 10.09
CA VAL A 18 15.20 5.04 9.91
C VAL A 18 15.41 3.58 9.61
N CYS A 19 15.51 2.79 10.67
CA CYS A 19 15.57 1.34 10.57
C CYS A 19 14.22 0.89 10.01
N MET A 20 14.17 0.75 8.69
CA MET A 20 12.98 0.31 8.00
C MET A 20 12.87 -1.21 8.19
N TRP A 21 11.98 -1.61 9.08
CA TRP A 21 11.74 -2.99 9.39
C TRP A 21 10.45 -3.45 8.74
N PHE A 22 10.52 -4.44 7.84
CA PHE A 22 9.34 -5.09 7.28
C PHE A 22 8.65 -5.91 8.36
N LYS A 23 7.37 -5.61 8.62
CA LYS A 23 6.57 -6.32 9.62
C LYS A 23 6.03 -7.64 9.11
N ASN A 24 5.68 -7.69 7.83
CA ASN A 24 5.13 -8.85 7.16
C ASN A 24 5.78 -8.98 5.79
N LEU A 25 6.27 -10.16 5.47
CA LEU A 25 7.00 -10.38 4.23
C LEU A 25 6.20 -11.25 3.26
N GLN A 26 5.89 -10.69 2.10
CA GLN A 26 5.44 -11.42 0.92
C GLN A 26 6.55 -11.37 -0.12
N LEU A 27 7.07 -12.53 -0.50
CA LEU A 27 8.22 -12.64 -1.40
C LEU A 27 7.80 -13.13 -2.78
N TYR A 28 8.26 -12.42 -3.80
CA TYR A 28 8.03 -12.74 -5.21
C TYR A 28 9.36 -12.83 -5.94
N ARG A 29 9.38 -13.63 -7.00
CA ARG A 29 10.55 -13.76 -7.87
C ARG A 29 10.21 -13.24 -9.26
N PHE A 30 11.14 -12.49 -9.87
CA PHE A 30 11.05 -12.14 -11.28
C PHE A 30 11.21 -13.39 -12.15
N THR A 31 10.37 -13.52 -13.17
CA THR A 31 10.51 -14.57 -14.20
C THR A 31 11.36 -14.14 -15.39
N ARG A 32 11.66 -12.84 -15.45
CA ARG A 32 12.60 -12.22 -16.43
C ARG A 32 13.44 -11.18 -15.69
N PRO A 33 14.65 -10.85 -16.16
CA PRO A 33 15.48 -9.81 -15.56
C PRO A 33 14.71 -8.48 -15.46
N PHE A 34 14.93 -7.75 -14.37
CA PHE A 34 14.40 -6.40 -14.18
C PHE A 34 15.43 -5.40 -14.72
N GLU A 35 15.13 -4.77 -15.89
CA GLU A 35 16.09 -3.97 -16.64
C GLU A 35 15.95 -2.46 -16.44
N HIS A 36 15.03 -2.02 -15.55
CA HIS A 36 14.83 -0.59 -15.32
C HIS A 36 15.85 -0.05 -14.31
N SER A 37 16.55 1.03 -14.71
CA SER A 37 17.37 1.81 -13.78
C SER A 37 16.49 2.60 -12.78
N ALA A 38 17.07 3.04 -11.67
CA ALA A 38 16.35 3.85 -10.67
C ALA A 38 15.74 5.10 -11.29
N ASP A 39 16.49 5.83 -12.14
CA ASP A 39 16.01 7.04 -12.81
C ASP A 39 14.87 6.77 -13.80
N ALA A 40 14.93 5.65 -14.54
CA ALA A 40 13.87 5.27 -15.45
C ALA A 40 12.61 4.87 -14.69
N LEU A 41 12.78 4.13 -13.58
CA LEU A 41 11.68 3.74 -12.71
C LEU A 41 11.04 4.96 -12.06
N GLU A 42 11.81 5.93 -11.55
CA GLU A 42 11.33 7.18 -10.97
C GLU A 42 10.33 7.89 -11.91
N LYS A 43 10.73 8.11 -13.17
CA LYS A 43 9.87 8.74 -14.20
C LYS A 43 8.60 7.97 -14.49
N MET A 44 8.65 6.63 -14.44
CA MET A 44 7.48 5.78 -14.63
C MET A 44 6.51 5.88 -13.45
N LEU A 45 7.03 5.94 -12.24
CA LEU A 45 6.23 6.07 -11.01
C LEU A 45 5.56 7.45 -10.90
N GLU A 46 6.16 8.51 -11.43
CA GLU A 46 5.57 9.85 -11.49
C GLU A 46 4.21 9.89 -12.19
N THR A 47 3.95 8.96 -13.10
CA THR A 47 2.64 8.87 -13.79
C THR A 47 1.49 8.49 -12.87
N VAL A 48 1.78 7.89 -11.70
CA VAL A 48 0.79 7.39 -10.74
C VAL A 48 1.14 7.86 -9.32
N LEU A 49 1.43 9.16 -9.18
CA LEU A 49 1.65 9.78 -7.87
C LEU A 49 0.41 9.67 -6.99
N PHE A 50 0.63 9.53 -5.70
CA PHE A 50 -0.43 9.58 -4.74
C PHE A 50 -1.07 10.98 -4.70
N THR A 51 -2.40 11.00 -4.81
CA THR A 51 -3.22 12.18 -4.57
C THR A 51 -4.24 11.86 -3.48
N PRO A 52 -4.54 12.79 -2.56
CA PRO A 52 -5.57 12.59 -1.55
C PRO A 52 -6.95 12.32 -2.18
N CYS A 53 -7.81 11.61 -1.44
CA CYS A 53 -9.19 11.39 -1.85
C CYS A 53 -9.95 12.71 -1.98
N GLY A 54 -10.57 12.92 -3.11
CA GLY A 54 -11.58 13.97 -3.28
C GLY A 54 -12.86 13.66 -2.48
N SER A 55 -13.84 14.58 -2.58
CA SER A 55 -15.12 14.45 -1.84
C SER A 55 -15.87 13.16 -2.19
N GLN A 56 -15.84 12.73 -3.43
CA GLN A 56 -16.58 11.58 -3.95
C GLN A 56 -15.73 10.32 -4.18
N ASP A 57 -14.44 10.39 -3.89
CA ASP A 57 -13.56 9.23 -4.04
C ASP A 57 -13.71 8.27 -2.86
N MET A 58 -13.92 6.99 -3.12
CA MET A 58 -13.91 5.93 -2.11
C MET A 58 -12.49 5.61 -1.63
N SER A 59 -11.54 5.60 -2.56
CA SER A 59 -10.13 5.35 -2.28
C SER A 59 -9.22 5.93 -3.35
N LYS A 60 -7.99 6.26 -2.96
CA LYS A 60 -6.88 6.64 -3.86
C LYS A 60 -5.66 5.82 -3.52
N PHE A 61 -4.91 5.44 -4.54
CA PHE A 61 -3.72 4.63 -4.41
C PHE A 61 -2.63 5.16 -5.36
N GLY A 62 -1.45 5.40 -4.86
CA GLY A 62 -0.35 5.96 -5.64
C GLY A 62 0.98 5.89 -4.91
N TRP A 63 2.05 6.33 -5.59
CA TRP A 63 3.41 6.32 -5.09
C TRP A 63 3.72 7.54 -4.23
N VAL A 64 4.50 7.33 -3.20
CA VAL A 64 5.05 8.38 -2.31
C VAL A 64 6.52 8.08 -2.05
N SER A 65 7.25 9.08 -1.58
CA SER A 65 8.64 8.88 -1.17
C SER A 65 8.77 7.84 -0.06
N PRO A 66 9.66 6.84 -0.21
CA PRO A 66 9.92 5.85 0.83
C PRO A 66 10.64 6.44 2.04
N LEU A 67 11.34 7.56 1.88
CA LEU A 67 12.10 8.24 2.94
C LEU A 67 11.26 9.30 3.71
N GLY A 68 9.96 9.38 3.41
CA GLY A 68 9.05 10.30 4.11
C GLY A 68 9.02 11.71 3.54
N LYS A 69 8.55 12.68 4.35
CA LYS A 69 8.18 14.02 3.88
C LYS A 69 9.36 14.94 3.47
N GLY A 70 10.59 14.51 3.70
CA GLY A 70 11.79 15.34 3.45
C GLY A 70 12.34 15.23 2.02
N THR A 71 11.91 14.23 1.26
CA THR A 71 12.41 13.97 -0.10
C THR A 71 11.24 13.76 -1.06
N GLN A 72 11.44 14.16 -2.32
CA GLN A 72 10.46 13.94 -3.38
C GLN A 72 10.75 12.66 -4.17
N ALA A 73 11.94 12.06 -3.99
CA ALA A 73 12.34 10.85 -4.68
C ALA A 73 11.39 9.69 -4.36
N LEU A 74 10.83 9.07 -5.41
CA LEU A 74 9.91 7.93 -5.30
C LEU A 74 10.65 6.61 -5.22
N VAL A 75 11.90 6.60 -5.68
CA VAL A 75 12.81 5.46 -5.64
C VAL A 75 14.00 5.81 -4.75
N HIS A 76 14.27 5.00 -3.76
CA HIS A 76 15.50 5.07 -3.00
C HIS A 76 16.39 3.90 -3.41
N GLU A 77 17.55 4.21 -3.99
CA GLU A 77 18.53 3.22 -4.42
C GLU A 77 19.68 3.14 -3.42
N ALA A 78 20.01 1.93 -3.01
CA ALA A 78 21.17 1.64 -2.19
C ALA A 78 21.78 0.30 -2.61
N ALA A 79 23.06 0.29 -2.95
CA ALA A 79 23.81 -0.91 -3.34
C ALA A 79 23.13 -1.73 -4.46
N GLY A 80 22.52 -1.07 -5.45
CA GLY A 80 21.81 -1.72 -6.57
C GLY A 80 20.44 -2.29 -6.19
N GLN A 81 19.96 -2.01 -4.99
CA GLN A 81 18.63 -2.38 -4.52
C GLN A 81 17.73 -1.15 -4.51
N LEU A 82 16.44 -1.35 -4.79
CA LEU A 82 15.47 -0.27 -4.93
C LEU A 82 14.38 -0.41 -3.87
N LEU A 83 14.11 0.69 -3.18
CA LEU A 83 13.03 0.77 -2.21
C LEU A 83 11.97 1.74 -2.71
N LEU A 84 10.72 1.29 -2.70
CA LEU A 84 9.54 2.04 -3.10
C LEU A 84 8.51 2.08 -1.96
N CYS A 85 7.63 3.06 -1.98
CA CYS A 85 6.51 3.14 -1.04
C CYS A 85 5.22 3.49 -1.77
N ALA A 86 4.22 2.62 -1.64
CA ALA A 86 2.86 2.89 -2.09
C ALA A 86 2.00 3.35 -0.92
N ARG A 87 1.20 4.40 -1.13
CA ARG A 87 0.23 4.92 -0.16
C ARG A 87 -1.18 4.75 -0.67
N LYS A 88 -2.03 4.16 0.16
CA LYS A 88 -3.46 4.03 -0.07
C LYS A 88 -4.21 4.87 0.95
N GLU A 89 -5.17 5.63 0.48
CA GLU A 89 -6.15 6.33 1.29
C GLU A 89 -7.54 5.78 0.98
N GLU A 90 -8.28 5.45 2.01
CA GLU A 90 -9.63 4.89 1.91
C GLU A 90 -10.59 5.67 2.80
N LYS A 91 -11.79 5.95 2.28
CA LYS A 91 -12.89 6.50 3.06
C LYS A 91 -13.51 5.41 3.93
N MET A 92 -13.62 5.69 5.22
CA MET A 92 -14.19 4.75 6.18
C MET A 92 -15.70 4.96 6.28
N LEU A 93 -16.46 4.11 5.59
CA LEU A 93 -17.92 4.06 5.66
C LEU A 93 -18.33 2.67 6.17
N PRO A 94 -18.68 2.54 7.46
CA PRO A 94 -19.19 1.28 7.99
C PRO A 94 -20.47 0.86 7.25
N SER A 95 -20.50 -0.40 6.80
CA SER A 95 -21.65 -0.93 6.06
C SER A 95 -22.94 -0.93 6.89
N SER A 96 -22.82 -1.00 8.23
CA SER A 96 -23.94 -0.88 9.17
C SER A 96 -24.63 0.48 9.07
N VAL A 97 -23.84 1.58 9.05
CA VAL A 97 -24.39 2.95 8.94
C VAL A 97 -25.09 3.16 7.60
N VAL A 98 -24.48 2.68 6.51
CA VAL A 98 -25.11 2.77 5.18
C VAL A 98 -26.40 1.97 5.13
N LYS A 99 -26.42 0.79 5.76
CA LYS A 99 -27.61 -0.08 5.81
C LYS A 99 -28.73 0.57 6.63
N GLU A 100 -28.45 1.09 7.81
CA GLU A 100 -29.42 1.77 8.69
C GLU A 100 -30.09 2.94 7.96
N MET A 101 -29.31 3.83 7.36
CA MET A 101 -29.86 4.94 6.58
C MET A 101 -30.65 4.49 5.36
N LEU A 102 -30.27 3.36 4.74
CA LEU A 102 -31.02 2.80 3.62
C LEU A 102 -32.37 2.25 4.09
N ASP A 103 -32.39 1.52 5.19
CA ASP A 103 -33.61 0.93 5.74
C ASP A 103 -34.60 2.04 6.15
N GLU A 104 -34.16 3.11 6.83
CA GLU A 104 -34.98 4.28 7.17
C GLU A 104 -35.57 4.97 5.93
N LYS A 105 -34.76 5.22 4.89
CA LYS A 105 -35.24 5.84 3.64
C LYS A 105 -36.20 4.94 2.89
N VAL A 106 -35.97 3.63 2.88
CA VAL A 106 -36.87 2.65 2.25
C VAL A 106 -38.22 2.66 2.94
N GLU A 107 -38.27 2.58 4.27
CA GLU A 107 -39.54 2.63 5.05
C GLU A 107 -40.31 3.92 4.75
N THR A 108 -39.63 5.06 4.76
CA THR A 108 -40.26 6.35 4.47
C THR A 108 -40.90 6.37 3.08
N LEU A 109 -40.15 5.96 2.06
CA LEU A 109 -40.63 5.97 0.66
C LEU A 109 -41.67 4.91 0.40
N GLU A 110 -41.60 3.73 1.02
CA GLU A 110 -42.63 2.69 0.90
C GLU A 110 -43.92 3.13 1.57
N ALA A 111 -43.89 3.88 2.69
CA ALA A 111 -45.05 4.47 3.34
C ALA A 111 -45.68 5.59 2.49
N GLU A 112 -44.85 6.46 1.90
CA GLU A 112 -45.35 7.56 1.03
C GLU A 112 -45.98 7.06 -0.26
N GLN A 113 -45.39 6.00 -0.88
CA GLN A 113 -45.86 5.48 -2.17
C GLN A 113 -46.93 4.39 -2.04
N GLY A 114 -47.16 3.86 -0.83
CA GLY A 114 -48.11 2.76 -0.61
C GLY A 114 -47.74 1.45 -1.30
N ARG A 115 -46.44 1.27 -1.68
CA ARG A 115 -45.92 0.08 -2.37
C ARG A 115 -44.49 -0.23 -1.96
N GLY A 116 -44.12 -1.48 -2.06
CA GLY A 116 -42.71 -1.92 -1.88
C GLY A 116 -41.81 -1.41 -2.99
N LEU A 117 -40.57 -0.98 -2.63
CA LEU A 117 -39.56 -0.55 -3.57
C LEU A 117 -38.89 -1.72 -4.29
N LYS A 118 -38.69 -1.58 -5.61
CA LYS A 118 -37.98 -2.56 -6.42
C LYS A 118 -36.48 -2.54 -6.14
N LYS A 119 -35.79 -3.64 -6.44
CA LYS A 119 -34.34 -3.79 -6.22
C LYS A 119 -33.52 -2.64 -6.80
N LYS A 120 -33.84 -2.21 -8.03
CA LYS A 120 -33.13 -1.08 -8.68
C LYS A 120 -33.33 0.26 -7.94
N GLU A 121 -34.51 0.48 -7.39
CA GLU A 121 -34.82 1.70 -6.60
C GLU A 121 -34.00 1.68 -5.30
N LYS A 122 -33.90 0.54 -4.63
CA LYS A 122 -33.05 0.38 -3.43
C LYS A 122 -31.55 0.54 -3.73
N GLU A 123 -31.07 0.08 -4.88
CA GLU A 123 -29.70 0.30 -5.34
C GLU A 123 -29.41 1.78 -5.60
N ALA A 124 -30.32 2.49 -6.27
CA ALA A 124 -30.19 3.93 -6.51
C ALA A 124 -30.16 4.74 -5.20
N LEU A 125 -31.04 4.41 -4.25
CA LEU A 125 -31.04 5.02 -2.92
C LEU A 125 -29.71 4.77 -2.16
N LYS A 126 -29.16 3.58 -2.26
CA LYS A 126 -27.87 3.27 -1.66
C LYS A 126 -26.75 4.11 -2.26
N GLU A 127 -26.72 4.30 -3.57
CA GLU A 127 -25.77 5.18 -4.24
C GLU A 127 -25.90 6.63 -3.79
N GLU A 128 -27.15 7.15 -3.67
CA GLU A 128 -27.41 8.49 -3.16
C GLU A 128 -26.92 8.67 -1.73
N ILE A 129 -27.16 7.69 -0.85
CA ILE A 129 -26.66 7.68 0.53
C ILE A 129 -25.15 7.70 0.55
N LEU A 130 -24.48 6.86 -0.24
CA LEU A 130 -23.04 6.85 -0.36
C LEU A 130 -22.48 8.19 -0.80
N MET A 131 -23.06 8.82 -1.83
CA MET A 131 -22.67 10.16 -2.30
C MET A 131 -22.82 11.23 -1.22
N THR A 132 -23.83 11.11 -0.36
CA THR A 132 -24.08 12.05 0.75
C THR A 132 -23.09 11.85 1.89
N LEU A 133 -22.71 10.60 2.18
CA LEU A 133 -21.83 10.27 3.30
C LEU A 133 -20.33 10.42 2.98
N LEU A 134 -19.94 10.15 1.71
CA LEU A 134 -18.54 10.18 1.29
C LEU A 134 -17.81 11.48 1.64
N PRO A 135 -18.38 12.70 1.44
CA PRO A 135 -17.68 13.93 1.79
C PRO A 135 -17.36 14.08 3.28
N ARG A 136 -18.18 13.46 4.13
CA ARG A 136 -18.08 13.52 5.60
C ARG A 136 -17.35 12.34 6.21
N ALA A 137 -17.01 11.33 5.42
CA ALA A 137 -16.35 10.12 5.88
C ALA A 137 -14.90 10.40 6.30
N PHE A 138 -14.49 9.82 7.42
CA PHE A 138 -13.09 9.81 7.83
C PHE A 138 -12.23 9.04 6.84
N THR A 139 -10.97 9.45 6.69
CA THR A 139 -10.01 8.78 5.83
C THR A 139 -9.03 7.95 6.65
N ARG A 140 -8.71 6.77 6.16
CA ARG A 140 -7.65 5.91 6.68
C ARG A 140 -6.52 5.84 5.68
N HIS A 141 -5.29 6.05 6.16
CA HIS A 141 -4.09 5.92 5.36
C HIS A 141 -3.37 4.61 5.67
N SER A 142 -2.85 3.96 4.65
CA SER A 142 -1.92 2.85 4.79
C SER A 142 -0.75 3.02 3.83
N GLN A 143 0.44 2.63 4.27
CA GLN A 143 1.65 2.58 3.46
C GLN A 143 2.08 1.13 3.30
N THR A 144 2.65 0.81 2.15
CA THR A 144 3.20 -0.50 1.85
C THR A 144 4.53 -0.31 1.16
N PHE A 145 5.56 -0.85 1.75
CA PHE A 145 6.91 -0.79 1.21
C PHE A 145 7.17 -1.97 0.29
N LEU A 146 7.91 -1.69 -0.78
CA LEU A 146 8.43 -2.70 -1.69
C LEU A 146 9.94 -2.55 -1.76
N TRP A 147 10.62 -3.66 -1.61
CA TRP A 147 12.05 -3.76 -1.82
C TRP A 147 12.31 -4.65 -3.03
N LEU A 148 13.01 -4.12 -4.01
CA LEU A 148 13.37 -4.83 -5.23
C LEU A 148 14.87 -5.09 -5.20
N ASN A 149 15.24 -6.33 -5.47
CA ASN A 149 16.61 -6.74 -5.70
C ASN A 149 16.73 -7.27 -7.13
N PRO A 150 17.09 -6.41 -8.10
CA PRO A 150 17.23 -6.79 -9.49
C PRO A 150 18.30 -7.86 -9.72
N ALA A 151 19.40 -7.81 -8.97
CA ALA A 151 20.54 -8.73 -9.15
C ALA A 151 20.17 -10.17 -8.81
N ASP A 152 19.47 -10.39 -7.69
CA ASP A 152 19.02 -11.73 -7.28
C ASP A 152 17.64 -12.09 -7.82
N GLY A 153 16.95 -11.15 -8.44
CA GLY A 153 15.66 -11.37 -9.10
C GLY A 153 14.48 -11.52 -8.13
N TYR A 154 14.47 -10.78 -7.01
CA TYR A 154 13.39 -10.84 -6.01
C TYR A 154 12.73 -9.49 -5.76
N ILE A 155 11.45 -9.57 -5.38
CA ILE A 155 10.67 -8.47 -4.80
C ILE A 155 10.14 -8.91 -3.44
N ALA A 156 10.37 -8.11 -2.43
CA ALA A 156 9.76 -8.23 -1.12
C ALA A 156 8.72 -7.13 -0.92
N VAL A 157 7.53 -7.49 -0.44
CA VAL A 157 6.43 -6.56 -0.16
C VAL A 157 6.06 -6.66 1.31
N ASP A 158 6.02 -5.52 2.03
CA ASP A 158 5.56 -5.46 3.43
C ASP A 158 4.04 -5.48 3.49
N ALA A 159 3.45 -6.65 3.34
CA ALA A 159 2.00 -6.83 3.32
C ALA A 159 1.58 -8.04 4.16
N GLY A 160 0.60 -7.83 5.04
CA GLY A 160 0.04 -8.89 5.89
C GLY A 160 -0.88 -9.87 5.18
N SER A 161 -1.16 -9.68 3.88
CA SER A 161 -1.95 -10.60 3.07
C SER A 161 -1.51 -10.55 1.61
N ALA A 162 -1.66 -11.68 0.91
CA ALA A 162 -1.38 -11.78 -0.52
C ALA A 162 -2.18 -10.76 -1.33
N LYS A 163 -3.47 -10.55 -1.01
CA LYS A 163 -4.31 -9.56 -1.69
C LYS A 163 -3.73 -8.16 -1.63
N LYS A 164 -3.24 -7.73 -0.45
CA LYS A 164 -2.61 -6.41 -0.30
C LYS A 164 -1.30 -6.30 -1.08
N ALA A 165 -0.52 -7.38 -1.13
CA ALA A 165 0.69 -7.43 -1.95
C ALA A 165 0.36 -7.37 -3.44
N ASP A 166 -0.65 -8.11 -3.90
CA ASP A 166 -1.11 -8.12 -5.28
C ASP A 166 -1.63 -6.74 -5.73
N ASP A 167 -2.36 -6.02 -4.86
CA ASP A 167 -2.81 -4.65 -5.14
C ASP A 167 -1.62 -3.71 -5.43
N VAL A 168 -0.55 -3.81 -4.63
CA VAL A 168 0.66 -2.98 -4.80
C VAL A 168 1.46 -3.41 -6.03
N LEU A 169 1.59 -4.70 -6.29
CA LEU A 169 2.23 -5.22 -7.50
C LEU A 169 1.44 -4.84 -8.77
N ALA A 170 0.11 -4.78 -8.68
CA ALA A 170 -0.74 -4.28 -9.76
C ALA A 170 -0.51 -2.78 -10.02
N LEU A 171 -0.32 -1.97 -8.96
CA LEU A 171 0.06 -0.57 -9.07
C LEU A 171 1.41 -0.43 -9.77
N LEU A 172 2.42 -1.21 -9.38
CA LEU A 172 3.74 -1.22 -10.01
C LEU A 172 3.64 -1.63 -11.48
N ARG A 173 2.90 -2.70 -11.78
CA ARG A 173 2.64 -3.15 -13.16
C ARG A 173 1.99 -2.06 -14.00
N LYS A 174 1.03 -1.32 -13.43
CA LYS A 174 0.38 -0.20 -14.12
C LYS A 174 1.37 0.92 -14.46
N SER A 175 2.34 1.19 -13.57
CA SER A 175 3.35 2.23 -13.78
C SER A 175 4.39 1.85 -14.84
N ILE A 176 4.90 0.60 -14.80
CA ILE A 176 5.99 0.14 -15.71
C ILE A 176 5.51 -0.62 -16.94
N GLY A 177 4.19 -0.84 -17.08
CA GLY A 177 3.57 -1.58 -18.19
C GLY A 177 3.61 -3.10 -18.06
N SER A 178 4.70 -3.70 -17.60
CA SER A 178 4.84 -5.15 -17.43
C SER A 178 5.66 -5.49 -16.21
N LEU A 179 5.15 -6.42 -15.39
CA LEU A 179 5.86 -6.92 -14.20
C LEU A 179 5.70 -8.45 -14.14
N PRO A 180 6.63 -9.20 -14.74
CA PRO A 180 6.59 -10.66 -14.76
C PRO A 180 7.12 -11.24 -13.46
N VAL A 181 6.26 -11.40 -12.45
CA VAL A 181 6.59 -11.94 -11.13
C VAL A 181 5.69 -13.11 -10.75
N VAL A 182 6.23 -14.02 -9.96
CA VAL A 182 5.51 -15.15 -9.37
C VAL A 182 5.78 -15.19 -7.87
N PRO A 183 4.82 -15.59 -7.03
CA PRO A 183 5.06 -15.81 -5.61
C PRO A 183 6.16 -16.87 -5.40
N VAL A 184 7.00 -16.66 -4.41
CA VAL A 184 7.98 -17.68 -4.00
C VAL A 184 7.24 -18.76 -3.25
N ALA A 185 7.16 -19.94 -3.87
CA ALA A 185 6.64 -21.14 -3.23
C ALA A 185 7.81 -21.93 -2.63
N LEU A 186 7.72 -22.26 -1.36
CA LEU A 186 8.66 -23.15 -0.69
C LEU A 186 8.33 -24.60 -1.04
N LYS A 187 9.34 -25.41 -1.32
CA LYS A 187 9.17 -26.85 -1.60
C LYS A 187 8.61 -27.57 -0.39
N ASN A 188 9.08 -27.25 0.80
CA ASN A 188 8.58 -27.78 2.07
C ASN A 188 7.94 -26.64 2.86
N PRO A 189 6.72 -26.79 3.36
CA PRO A 189 6.10 -25.83 4.25
C PRO A 189 6.98 -25.60 5.49
N PRO A 190 7.19 -24.36 5.94
CA PRO A 190 8.02 -24.06 7.11
C PRO A 190 7.55 -24.78 8.38
N GLU A 191 6.23 -24.96 8.51
CA GLU A 191 5.61 -25.64 9.65
C GLU A 191 6.07 -27.11 9.75
N ILE A 192 6.22 -27.80 8.63
CA ILE A 192 6.68 -29.20 8.59
C ILE A 192 8.14 -29.25 9.02
N THR A 193 8.99 -28.39 8.43
CA THR A 193 10.42 -28.33 8.76
C THR A 193 10.65 -27.97 10.23
N MET A 194 9.90 -26.99 10.76
CA MET A 194 9.98 -26.62 12.17
C MET A 194 9.54 -27.74 13.10
N THR A 195 8.52 -28.51 12.71
CA THR A 195 8.07 -29.68 13.48
C THR A 195 9.10 -30.81 13.48
N GLU A 196 9.78 -31.02 12.35
CA GLU A 196 10.88 -32.00 12.25
C GLU A 196 12.08 -31.64 13.12
N TRP A 197 12.36 -30.33 13.34
CA TRP A 197 13.44 -29.89 14.25
C TRP A 197 13.14 -30.07 15.73
N LEU A 198 11.86 -30.26 16.08
CA LEU A 198 11.41 -30.45 17.47
C LEU A 198 11.31 -31.94 17.85
N ASN A 199 11.42 -32.86 16.89
CA ASN A 199 11.44 -34.31 17.08
C ASN A 199 12.88 -34.85 16.99
#